data_b75709d97e56661a2bd9fc30670cceca
#
_entry.id   b75709d97e56661a2bd9fc30670cceca
#
_cell.length_a   1.000
_cell.length_b   1.000
_cell.length_c   1.000
_cell.angle_alpha   90.00
_cell.angle_beta   90.00
_cell.angle_gamma   90.00
#
_symmetry.space_group_name_H-M   'P 1'
#
loop_
_entity.id
_entity.type
_entity.pdbx_description
1 polymer ?
#
loop_
_entity_poly.entity_id
_entity_poly.type
_entity_poly.pdbx_seq_one_letter_code
_entity_poly.pdbx_strand_id
1 'polypeptide(L)'
;MTRETQRRFVMPATLLLLVVACVQAVNAQDAQPQPTPLTAPPPFKMIVKEERAQIDQTQDASRRLKLTITFADAHLTAAEQHTSRENYEAASVEVGMYHALIENALQFLSTFKRDSNKTRDLYKRLELALRADGPRLTAMRRITPLEFAVWIKHVEDFARDGRTEALNSFYGHTVVREQKPDKTNEKPKEIPTPTPKISNQP
;
A
#
# COMPACT_ATOMS: atom_id res chain seq x y z
N MET A 1 13.04 43.53 86.31
CA MET A 1 11.78 43.93 85.70
C MET A 1 11.83 43.41 84.21
N THR A 2 11.37 42.20 83.97
CA THR A 2 11.40 41.50 82.76
C THR A 2 9.99 41.32 82.24
N ARG A 3 9.69 41.89 81.05
CA ARG A 3 8.42 41.70 80.35
C ARG A 3 8.55 40.51 79.43
N GLU A 4 7.91 39.41 79.79
CA GLU A 4 7.70 38.29 78.87
C GLU A 4 6.63 38.63 77.83
N THR A 5 7.01 38.57 76.56
CA THR A 5 6.13 38.75 75.45
C THR A 5 5.62 37.36 75.00
N GLN A 6 4.38 37.05 75.40
CA GLN A 6 3.68 35.85 74.92
C GLN A 6 3.43 35.95 73.37
N ARG A 7 4.17 35.22 72.61
CA ARG A 7 3.86 35.01 71.20
C ARG A 7 2.81 33.90 71.08
N ARG A 8 1.59 34.31 70.85
CA ARG A 8 0.50 33.37 70.48
C ARG A 8 0.80 32.78 69.11
N PHE A 9 0.98 31.47 69.08
CA PHE A 9 1.16 30.66 67.89
C PHE A 9 -0.19 30.54 67.17
N VAL A 10 -0.45 31.42 66.21
CA VAL A 10 -1.57 31.27 65.26
C VAL A 10 -1.05 30.43 64.17
N MET A 11 -1.18 29.11 64.26
CA MET A 11 -0.89 28.20 63.19
C MET A 11 -1.99 28.25 62.16
N PRO A 12 -1.63 28.30 60.87
CA PRO A 12 -2.52 28.78 59.85
C PRO A 12 -3.39 27.63 59.29
N ALA A 13 -4.67 27.84 59.39
CA ALA A 13 -5.67 27.08 58.64
C ALA A 13 -5.47 27.14 57.09
N THR A 14 -4.60 28.04 56.64
CA THR A 14 -4.26 28.24 55.22
C THR A 14 -3.34 27.16 54.65
N LEU A 15 -2.55 26.44 55.46
CA LEU A 15 -1.66 25.39 54.98
C LEU A 15 -2.43 24.11 54.60
N LEU A 16 -3.56 23.83 55.25
CA LEU A 16 -4.38 22.65 54.98
C LEU A 16 -5.16 22.77 53.65
N LEU A 17 -5.53 24.00 53.28
CA LEU A 17 -6.30 24.27 52.04
C LEU A 17 -5.44 24.15 50.77
N LEU A 18 -4.13 24.40 50.90
CA LEU A 18 -3.20 24.34 49.73
C LEU A 18 -2.83 22.91 49.36
N VAL A 19 -2.87 21.96 50.29
CA VAL A 19 -2.58 20.53 50.03
C VAL A 19 -3.75 19.85 49.34
N VAL A 20 -5.00 20.25 49.61
CA VAL A 20 -6.19 19.68 48.94
C VAL A 20 -6.34 20.15 47.49
N ALA A 21 -5.86 21.35 47.15
CA ALA A 21 -5.91 21.87 45.77
C ALA A 21 -4.91 21.17 44.82
N CYS A 22 -3.80 20.63 45.34
CA CYS A 22 -2.80 19.94 44.52
C CYS A 22 -3.22 18.51 44.11
N VAL A 23 -4.15 17.88 44.81
CA VAL A 23 -4.58 16.49 44.49
C VAL A 23 -5.55 16.43 43.32
N GLN A 24 -6.23 17.52 42.98
CA GLN A 24 -7.16 17.52 41.82
C GLN A 24 -6.53 17.85 40.48
N ALA A 25 -5.27 18.28 40.45
CA ALA A 25 -4.57 18.59 39.18
C ALA A 25 -3.98 17.36 38.48
N VAL A 26 -3.98 16.18 39.11
CA VAL A 26 -3.34 14.96 38.56
C VAL A 26 -4.27 14.15 37.66
N ASN A 27 -5.59 14.41 37.67
CA ASN A 27 -6.55 13.62 36.86
C ASN A 27 -6.96 14.28 35.53
N ALA A 28 -6.32 15.36 35.10
CA ALA A 28 -6.62 16.04 33.86
C ALA A 28 -5.62 15.71 32.72
N GLN A 29 -4.75 14.71 32.91
CA GLN A 29 -3.71 14.34 31.92
C GLN A 29 -4.03 13.13 31.07
N ASP A 30 -5.23 12.57 31.08
CA ASP A 30 -5.57 11.33 30.39
C ASP A 30 -6.36 11.52 29.09
N ALA A 31 -6.13 12.60 28.37
CA ALA A 31 -6.58 12.70 26.98
C ALA A 31 -5.53 13.41 26.13
N GLN A 32 -4.28 12.89 26.14
CA GLN A 32 -3.41 13.17 25.00
C GLN A 32 -4.02 12.41 23.82
N PRO A 33 -4.46 13.12 22.75
CA PRO A 33 -4.78 12.45 21.50
C PRO A 33 -3.52 11.70 21.11
N GLN A 34 -3.61 10.36 21.03
CA GLN A 34 -2.52 9.56 20.46
C GLN A 34 -2.22 10.16 19.10
N PRO A 35 -0.95 10.52 18.82
CA PRO A 35 -0.61 11.02 17.51
C PRO A 35 -1.05 9.96 16.51
N THR A 36 -2.05 10.26 15.69
CA THR A 36 -2.36 9.48 14.52
C THR A 36 -1.05 9.34 13.76
N PRO A 37 -0.59 8.12 13.42
CA PRO A 37 0.62 7.97 12.65
C PRO A 37 0.47 8.83 11.41
N LEU A 38 1.26 9.89 11.32
CA LEU A 38 1.28 10.77 10.14
C LEU A 38 1.78 9.91 8.99
N THR A 39 0.84 9.46 8.16
CA THR A 39 1.18 8.81 6.89
C THR A 39 1.87 9.86 6.03
N ALA A 40 3.02 9.54 5.45
CA ALA A 40 3.68 10.41 4.49
C ALA A 40 2.72 10.75 3.33
N PRO A 41 2.87 11.89 2.68
CA PRO A 41 2.03 12.24 1.53
C PRO A 41 2.15 11.16 0.44
N PRO A 42 1.05 10.91 -0.32
CA PRO A 42 1.09 9.94 -1.41
C PRO A 42 2.11 10.33 -2.48
N PRO A 43 2.81 9.36 -3.09
CA PRO A 43 3.71 9.60 -4.19
C PRO A 43 3.02 10.36 -5.33
N PHE A 44 3.65 11.42 -5.80
CA PHE A 44 3.12 12.19 -6.93
C PHE A 44 3.35 11.41 -8.24
N LYS A 45 2.26 10.98 -8.89
CA LYS A 45 2.32 10.26 -10.17
C LYS A 45 2.60 11.23 -11.31
N MET A 46 3.80 11.18 -11.87
CA MET A 46 4.18 11.98 -13.03
C MET A 46 5.15 11.21 -13.93
N ILE A 47 5.10 11.50 -15.22
CA ILE A 47 6.14 11.11 -16.17
C ILE A 47 6.93 12.36 -16.51
N VAL A 48 8.25 12.29 -16.42
CA VAL A 48 9.16 13.38 -16.74
C VAL A 48 8.91 13.84 -18.18
N LYS A 49 8.95 15.17 -18.40
CA LYS A 49 8.58 15.76 -19.68
C LYS A 49 9.40 15.19 -20.85
N GLU A 50 10.69 14.99 -20.64
CA GLU A 50 11.64 14.46 -21.62
C GLU A 50 11.34 13.00 -21.97
N GLU A 51 11.02 12.19 -20.96
CA GLU A 51 10.62 10.78 -21.15
C GLU A 51 9.29 10.68 -21.90
N ARG A 52 8.30 11.50 -21.50
CA ARG A 52 7.01 11.56 -22.20
C ARG A 52 7.18 11.94 -23.65
N ALA A 53 8.02 12.94 -23.94
CA ALA A 53 8.29 13.35 -25.32
C ALA A 53 8.91 12.19 -26.14
N GLN A 54 9.86 11.44 -25.58
CA GLN A 54 10.48 10.29 -26.24
C GLN A 54 9.47 9.16 -26.46
N ILE A 55 8.61 8.86 -25.46
CA ILE A 55 7.55 7.85 -25.57
C ILE A 55 6.57 8.23 -26.68
N ASP A 56 6.10 9.49 -26.71
CA ASP A 56 5.10 9.94 -27.66
C ASP A 56 5.64 10.07 -29.11
N GLN A 57 6.93 10.36 -29.28
CA GLN A 57 7.60 10.37 -30.58
C GLN A 57 7.80 8.96 -31.17
N THR A 58 7.74 7.92 -30.32
CA THR A 58 8.00 6.55 -30.74
C THR A 58 6.74 5.94 -31.36
N GLN A 59 6.70 5.83 -32.69
CA GLN A 59 5.55 5.33 -33.46
C GLN A 59 5.36 3.81 -33.36
N ASP A 60 6.45 3.03 -33.31
CA ASP A 60 6.37 1.58 -33.21
C ASP A 60 5.95 1.12 -31.81
N ALA A 61 4.85 0.39 -31.72
CA ALA A 61 4.26 -0.05 -30.46
C ALA A 61 5.21 -0.89 -29.59
N SER A 62 6.04 -1.74 -30.19
CA SER A 62 6.98 -2.58 -29.48
C SER A 62 8.14 -1.76 -28.89
N ARG A 63 8.65 -0.79 -29.68
CA ARG A 63 9.69 0.13 -29.21
C ARG A 63 9.15 1.08 -28.13
N ARG A 64 7.93 1.62 -28.32
CA ARG A 64 7.27 2.48 -27.33
C ARG A 64 7.12 1.76 -25.98
N LEU A 65 6.56 0.56 -25.99
CA LEU A 65 6.41 -0.22 -24.77
C LEU A 65 7.78 -0.55 -24.12
N LYS A 66 8.76 -0.97 -24.93
CA LYS A 66 10.11 -1.25 -24.42
C LYS A 66 10.72 -0.02 -23.77
N LEU A 67 10.59 1.15 -24.36
CA LEU A 67 11.10 2.41 -23.84
C LEU A 67 10.42 2.77 -22.51
N THR A 68 9.09 2.66 -22.44
CA THR A 68 8.32 2.91 -21.22
C THR A 68 8.76 1.98 -20.07
N ILE A 69 8.94 0.68 -20.35
CA ILE A 69 9.44 -0.29 -19.36
C ILE A 69 10.87 0.05 -18.93
N THR A 70 11.73 0.50 -19.85
CA THR A 70 13.11 0.88 -19.54
C THR A 70 13.15 2.08 -18.59
N PHE A 71 12.30 3.10 -18.81
CA PHE A 71 12.20 4.24 -17.89
C PHE A 71 11.62 3.82 -16.53
N ALA A 72 10.59 2.96 -16.52
CA ALA A 72 10.05 2.44 -15.28
C ALA A 72 11.11 1.67 -14.46
N ASP A 73 11.92 0.81 -15.09
CA ASP A 73 13.01 0.11 -14.42
C ASP A 73 14.08 1.05 -13.87
N ALA A 74 14.41 2.12 -14.60
CA ALA A 74 15.35 3.14 -14.14
C ALA A 74 14.83 3.84 -12.85
N HIS A 75 13.56 4.25 -12.83
CA HIS A 75 12.94 4.86 -11.65
C HIS A 75 12.83 3.89 -10.48
N LEU A 76 12.47 2.61 -10.72
CA LEU A 76 12.46 1.61 -9.66
C LEU A 76 13.86 1.37 -9.09
N THR A 77 14.88 1.35 -9.94
CA THR A 77 16.29 1.24 -9.51
C THR A 77 16.73 2.46 -8.69
N ALA A 78 16.34 3.66 -9.09
CA ALA A 78 16.61 4.88 -8.32
C ALA A 78 15.89 4.86 -6.96
N ALA A 79 14.64 4.41 -6.93
CA ALA A 79 13.89 4.24 -5.68
C ALA A 79 14.58 3.26 -4.71
N GLU A 80 15.09 2.12 -5.19
CA GLU A 80 15.87 1.17 -4.38
C GLU A 80 17.15 1.80 -3.82
N GLN A 81 17.87 2.58 -4.64
CA GLN A 81 19.08 3.29 -4.20
C GLN A 81 18.77 4.35 -3.14
N HIS A 82 17.69 5.11 -3.30
CA HIS A 82 17.26 6.09 -2.31
C HIS A 82 16.83 5.39 -1.01
N THR A 83 16.06 4.31 -1.09
CA THR A 83 15.64 3.52 0.06
C THR A 83 16.84 2.96 0.83
N SER A 84 17.86 2.44 0.14
CA SER A 84 19.08 1.90 0.77
C SER A 84 19.93 2.98 1.48
N ARG A 85 19.72 4.24 1.12
CA ARG A 85 20.35 5.42 1.76
C ARG A 85 19.43 6.10 2.77
N GLU A 86 18.30 5.49 3.11
CA GLU A 86 17.28 6.03 4.03
C GLU A 86 16.67 7.37 3.58
N ASN A 87 16.78 7.69 2.29
CA ASN A 87 16.16 8.88 1.70
C ASN A 87 14.76 8.54 1.16
N TYR A 88 13.81 8.38 2.08
CA TYR A 88 12.48 7.86 1.77
C TYR A 88 11.60 8.83 0.99
N GLU A 89 11.77 10.13 1.15
CA GLU A 89 11.09 11.16 0.36
C GLU A 89 11.48 11.04 -1.12
N ALA A 90 12.78 10.96 -1.43
CA ALA A 90 13.24 10.80 -2.79
C ALA A 90 12.83 9.43 -3.37
N ALA A 91 12.89 8.37 -2.56
CA ALA A 91 12.39 7.05 -2.96
C ALA A 91 10.90 7.11 -3.32
N SER A 92 10.09 7.84 -2.56
CA SER A 92 8.66 8.01 -2.82
C SER A 92 8.39 8.72 -4.15
N VAL A 93 9.17 9.74 -4.50
CA VAL A 93 9.08 10.42 -5.81
C VAL A 93 9.33 9.43 -6.95
N GLU A 94 10.41 8.66 -6.87
CA GLU A 94 10.78 7.67 -7.89
C GLU A 94 9.73 6.56 -8.03
N VAL A 95 9.16 6.09 -6.91
CA VAL A 95 8.04 5.14 -6.90
C VAL A 95 6.80 5.72 -7.60
N GLY A 96 6.52 7.02 -7.42
CA GLY A 96 5.44 7.71 -8.12
C GLY A 96 5.65 7.76 -9.64
N MET A 97 6.88 8.02 -10.10
CA MET A 97 7.25 8.02 -11.52
C MET A 97 7.15 6.61 -12.13
N TYR A 98 7.67 5.59 -11.45
CA TYR A 98 7.49 4.19 -11.82
C TYR A 98 6.00 3.85 -12.00
N HIS A 99 5.17 4.19 -11.02
CA HIS A 99 3.73 3.94 -11.06
C HIS A 99 3.08 4.59 -12.30
N ALA A 100 3.38 5.85 -12.56
CA ALA A 100 2.84 6.59 -13.71
C ALA A 100 3.24 5.95 -15.05
N LEU A 101 4.47 5.45 -15.17
CA LEU A 101 4.96 4.79 -16.38
C LEU A 101 4.28 3.45 -16.62
N ILE A 102 4.10 2.63 -15.57
CA ILE A 102 3.36 1.36 -15.69
C ILE A 102 1.88 1.60 -16.03
N GLU A 103 1.25 2.60 -15.41
CA GLU A 103 -0.12 3.01 -15.75
C GLU A 103 -0.23 3.43 -17.23
N ASN A 104 0.74 4.23 -17.73
CA ASN A 104 0.82 4.60 -19.14
C ASN A 104 0.99 3.39 -20.08
N ALA A 105 1.82 2.42 -19.70
CA ALA A 105 2.01 1.18 -20.47
C ALA A 105 0.71 0.38 -20.56
N LEU A 106 -0.02 0.20 -19.45
CA LEU A 106 -1.31 -0.51 -19.41
C LEU A 106 -2.36 0.22 -20.23
N GLN A 107 -2.49 1.54 -20.09
CA GLN A 107 -3.40 2.35 -20.89
C GLN A 107 -3.08 2.26 -22.39
N PHE A 108 -1.80 2.35 -22.75
CA PHE A 108 -1.38 2.20 -24.14
C PHE A 108 -1.77 0.83 -24.70
N LEU A 109 -1.52 -0.26 -23.98
CA LEU A 109 -1.88 -1.60 -24.42
C LEU A 109 -3.39 -1.82 -24.52
N SER A 110 -4.18 -1.19 -23.68
CA SER A 110 -5.64 -1.30 -23.73
C SER A 110 -6.27 -0.74 -25.01
N THR A 111 -5.54 0.12 -25.73
CA THR A 111 -6.01 0.68 -27.03
C THR A 111 -5.94 -0.33 -28.19
N PHE A 112 -5.25 -1.45 -28.02
CA PHE A 112 -5.10 -2.46 -29.06
C PHE A 112 -6.15 -3.56 -28.96
N LYS A 113 -6.50 -4.16 -30.12
CA LYS A 113 -7.35 -5.36 -30.15
C LYS A 113 -6.59 -6.54 -29.49
N ARG A 114 -7.20 -7.16 -28.49
CA ARG A 114 -6.56 -8.22 -27.69
C ARG A 114 -6.26 -9.51 -28.47
N ASP A 115 -6.98 -9.77 -29.57
CA ASP A 115 -6.87 -11.03 -30.33
C ASP A 115 -5.69 -11.09 -31.31
N SER A 116 -4.94 -10.02 -31.43
CA SER A 116 -3.76 -9.93 -32.28
C SER A 116 -2.55 -10.59 -31.62
N ASN A 117 -1.82 -11.45 -32.34
CA ASN A 117 -0.56 -12.05 -31.88
C ASN A 117 0.45 -10.97 -31.46
N LYS A 118 0.53 -9.87 -32.23
CA LYS A 118 1.40 -8.72 -31.87
C LYS A 118 1.02 -8.12 -30.52
N THR A 119 -0.27 -7.95 -30.26
CA THR A 119 -0.75 -7.42 -28.96
C THR A 119 -0.46 -8.40 -27.83
N ARG A 120 -0.63 -9.70 -28.02
CA ARG A 120 -0.28 -10.72 -27.04
C ARG A 120 1.20 -10.67 -26.66
N ASP A 121 2.09 -10.50 -27.64
CA ASP A 121 3.53 -10.37 -27.39
C ASP A 121 3.87 -9.11 -26.59
N LEU A 122 3.15 -8.01 -26.81
CA LEU A 122 3.30 -6.79 -26.00
C LEU A 122 2.87 -7.03 -24.55
N TYR A 123 1.72 -7.65 -24.33
CA TYR A 123 1.26 -8.00 -22.97
C TYR A 123 2.22 -8.97 -22.26
N LYS A 124 2.74 -9.97 -22.98
CA LYS A 124 3.76 -10.89 -22.43
C LYS A 124 5.00 -10.14 -21.96
N ARG A 125 5.46 -9.16 -22.73
CA ARG A 125 6.62 -8.35 -22.37
C ARG A 125 6.38 -7.54 -21.10
N LEU A 126 5.20 -6.90 -20.99
CA LEU A 126 4.83 -6.16 -19.77
C LEU A 126 4.71 -7.10 -18.56
N GLU A 127 4.08 -8.27 -18.73
CA GLU A 127 3.99 -9.28 -17.67
C GLU A 127 5.35 -9.68 -17.12
N LEU A 128 6.32 -9.94 -18.01
CA LEU A 128 7.67 -10.34 -17.61
C LEU A 128 8.39 -9.23 -16.82
N ALA A 129 8.20 -7.96 -17.21
CA ALA A 129 8.74 -6.82 -16.47
C ALA A 129 8.11 -6.73 -15.07
N LEU A 130 6.77 -6.72 -14.97
CA LEU A 130 6.07 -6.64 -13.69
C LEU A 130 6.34 -7.85 -12.77
N ARG A 131 6.61 -9.02 -13.37
CA ARG A 131 7.05 -10.21 -12.59
C ARG A 131 8.40 -9.98 -11.93
N ALA A 132 9.33 -9.33 -12.64
CA ALA A 132 10.64 -9.00 -12.10
C ALA A 132 10.58 -7.90 -11.03
N ASP A 133 9.67 -6.93 -11.20
CA ASP A 133 9.54 -5.79 -10.30
C ASP A 133 8.88 -6.14 -8.96
N GLY A 134 7.98 -7.12 -8.92
CA GLY A 134 7.24 -7.50 -7.71
C GLY A 134 8.14 -7.80 -6.50
N PRO A 135 9.14 -8.70 -6.59
CA PRO A 135 10.09 -8.97 -5.50
C PRO A 135 10.88 -7.73 -5.06
N ARG A 136 11.23 -6.84 -5.99
CA ARG A 136 11.97 -5.59 -5.72
C ARG A 136 11.13 -4.65 -4.86
N LEU A 137 9.87 -4.40 -5.26
CA LEU A 137 8.91 -3.61 -4.50
C LEU A 137 8.67 -4.20 -3.10
N THR A 138 8.51 -5.53 -3.00
CA THR A 138 8.35 -6.22 -1.72
C THR A 138 9.58 -6.05 -0.82
N ALA A 139 10.80 -6.17 -1.36
CA ALA A 139 12.04 -6.00 -0.61
C ALA A 139 12.17 -4.56 -0.10
N MET A 140 11.94 -3.58 -0.98
CA MET A 140 11.99 -2.16 -0.64
C MET A 140 10.99 -1.81 0.45
N ARG A 141 9.73 -2.30 0.36
CA ARG A 141 8.70 -2.07 1.37
C ARG A 141 9.08 -2.59 2.77
N ARG A 142 9.82 -3.70 2.85
CA ARG A 142 10.21 -4.31 4.14
C ARG A 142 11.21 -3.48 4.93
N ILE A 143 12.03 -2.69 4.25
CA ILE A 143 13.08 -1.87 4.88
C ILE A 143 12.68 -0.39 4.98
N THR A 144 11.49 -0.04 4.53
CA THR A 144 10.97 1.33 4.54
C THR A 144 10.11 1.57 5.77
N PRO A 145 10.19 2.73 6.46
CA PRO A 145 9.30 3.11 7.55
C PRO A 145 7.83 3.05 7.15
N LEU A 146 6.97 2.71 8.13
CA LEU A 146 5.54 2.43 7.90
C LEU A 146 4.82 3.57 7.16
N GLU A 147 5.17 4.82 7.47
CA GLU A 147 4.57 6.02 6.86
C GLU A 147 4.75 6.08 5.34
N PHE A 148 5.86 5.57 4.79
CA PHE A 148 6.12 5.46 3.35
C PHE A 148 5.79 4.06 2.80
N ALA A 149 5.97 3.01 3.61
CA ALA A 149 5.75 1.62 3.20
C ALA A 149 4.32 1.36 2.72
N VAL A 150 3.33 2.08 3.24
CA VAL A 150 1.92 2.00 2.81
C VAL A 150 1.77 2.34 1.32
N TRP A 151 2.52 3.31 0.83
CA TRP A 151 2.48 3.72 -0.57
C TRP A 151 3.19 2.75 -1.49
N ILE A 152 4.34 2.20 -1.05
CA ILE A 152 5.03 1.12 -1.79
C ILE A 152 4.10 -0.10 -1.90
N LYS A 153 3.37 -0.43 -0.82
CA LYS A 153 2.37 -1.50 -0.84
C LYS A 153 1.26 -1.25 -1.87
N HIS A 154 0.79 -0.01 -1.96
CA HIS A 154 -0.20 0.37 -2.97
C HIS A 154 0.32 0.15 -4.40
N VAL A 155 1.57 0.55 -4.67
CA VAL A 155 2.20 0.35 -5.99
C VAL A 155 2.50 -1.12 -6.26
N GLU A 156 2.90 -1.90 -5.24
CA GLU A 156 3.06 -3.35 -5.33
C GLU A 156 1.75 -4.05 -5.73
N ASP A 157 0.63 -3.65 -5.11
CA ASP A 157 -0.69 -4.19 -5.45
C ASP A 157 -1.11 -3.81 -6.86
N PHE A 158 -0.91 -2.54 -7.25
CA PHE A 158 -1.16 -2.07 -8.61
C PHE A 158 -0.34 -2.85 -9.65
N ALA A 159 0.95 -3.06 -9.42
CA ALA A 159 1.82 -3.83 -10.32
C ALA A 159 1.36 -5.30 -10.42
N ARG A 160 0.90 -5.90 -9.32
CA ARG A 160 0.33 -7.27 -9.31
C ARG A 160 -0.95 -7.35 -10.13
N ASP A 161 -1.87 -6.37 -9.96
CA ASP A 161 -3.11 -6.31 -10.72
C ASP A 161 -2.83 -6.09 -12.22
N GLY A 162 -1.90 -5.19 -12.56
CA GLY A 162 -1.43 -4.97 -13.93
C GLY A 162 -0.80 -6.23 -14.55
N ARG A 163 -0.03 -7.00 -13.76
CA ARG A 163 0.50 -8.29 -14.19
C ARG A 163 -0.61 -9.30 -14.47
N THR A 164 -1.63 -9.34 -13.62
CA THR A 164 -2.80 -10.23 -13.79
C THR A 164 -3.56 -9.86 -15.07
N GLU A 165 -3.76 -8.57 -15.32
CA GLU A 165 -4.38 -8.08 -16.56
C GLU A 165 -3.56 -8.49 -17.79
N ALA A 166 -2.24 -8.34 -17.74
CA ALA A 166 -1.35 -8.72 -18.83
C ALA A 166 -1.39 -10.25 -19.10
N LEU A 167 -1.40 -11.07 -18.05
CA LEU A 167 -1.57 -12.52 -18.17
C LEU A 167 -2.90 -12.89 -18.80
N ASN A 168 -4.01 -12.31 -18.33
CA ASN A 168 -5.34 -12.58 -18.86
C ASN A 168 -5.43 -12.19 -20.36
N SER A 169 -4.80 -11.09 -20.74
CA SER A 169 -4.76 -10.63 -22.14
C SER A 169 -3.89 -11.51 -23.02
N PHE A 170 -2.82 -12.10 -22.46
CA PHE A 170 -1.95 -13.03 -23.18
C PHE A 170 -2.60 -14.41 -23.40
N TYR A 171 -3.24 -14.97 -22.34
CA TYR A 171 -3.84 -16.32 -22.37
C TYR A 171 -5.30 -16.35 -22.85
N GLY A 172 -5.93 -15.20 -23.10
CA GLY A 172 -7.32 -15.13 -23.57
C GLY A 172 -8.32 -15.69 -22.58
N HIS A 173 -8.58 -15.00 -21.47
CA HIS A 173 -9.58 -15.30 -20.43
C HIS A 173 -9.45 -16.65 -19.70
N THR A 174 -8.34 -17.37 -19.85
CA THR A 174 -8.15 -18.69 -19.24
C THR A 174 -7.55 -18.64 -17.83
N VAL A 175 -7.05 -17.52 -17.38
CA VAL A 175 -6.58 -17.38 -15.99
C VAL A 175 -7.77 -17.03 -15.11
N VAL A 176 -8.27 -18.01 -14.39
CA VAL A 176 -9.32 -17.83 -13.40
C VAL A 176 -8.81 -16.82 -12.37
N ARG A 177 -9.50 -15.70 -12.25
CA ARG A 177 -9.30 -14.77 -11.14
C ARG A 177 -9.53 -15.55 -9.86
N GLU A 178 -8.55 -15.67 -8.99
CA GLU A 178 -8.74 -16.23 -7.66
C GLU A 178 -9.76 -15.32 -6.93
N GLN A 179 -11.04 -15.74 -6.98
CA GLN A 179 -12.08 -15.04 -6.27
C GLN A 179 -11.77 -15.19 -4.78
N LYS A 180 -11.48 -14.07 -4.14
CA LYS A 180 -11.51 -13.97 -2.69
C LYS A 180 -12.86 -14.56 -2.26
N PRO A 181 -12.90 -15.59 -1.38
CA PRO A 181 -14.15 -16.20 -1.01
C PRO A 181 -15.08 -15.15 -0.41
N ASP A 182 -16.19 -14.93 -1.09
CA ASP A 182 -17.25 -14.03 -0.65
C ASP A 182 -17.85 -14.65 0.62
N LYS A 183 -17.65 -14.01 1.78
CA LYS A 183 -18.11 -14.49 3.09
C LYS A 183 -19.63 -14.31 3.26
N THR A 184 -20.41 -14.41 2.20
CA THR A 184 -21.86 -14.25 2.29
C THR A 184 -22.54 -15.30 1.43
N ASN A 185 -23.07 -16.33 2.12
CA ASN A 185 -24.01 -17.37 1.69
C ASN A 185 -23.46 -18.81 1.63
N GLU A 186 -23.01 -19.33 2.76
CA GLU A 186 -23.17 -20.74 3.02
C GLU A 186 -24.58 -21.00 3.57
N LYS A 187 -25.51 -21.28 2.66
CA LYS A 187 -26.77 -21.98 3.01
C LYS A 187 -26.38 -23.42 3.33
N PRO A 188 -26.78 -23.99 4.51
CA PRO A 188 -26.42 -25.35 4.86
C PRO A 188 -26.97 -26.30 3.82
N LYS A 189 -26.09 -27.10 3.20
CA LYS A 189 -26.44 -28.15 2.29
C LYS A 189 -26.99 -29.29 3.14
N GLU A 190 -28.30 -29.53 3.08
CA GLU A 190 -28.95 -30.67 3.72
C GLU A 190 -28.33 -31.98 3.23
N ILE A 191 -27.80 -32.74 4.16
CA ILE A 191 -27.29 -34.11 3.93
C ILE A 191 -28.45 -35.02 3.72
N PRO A 192 -28.64 -35.70 2.57
CA PRO A 192 -29.70 -36.65 2.41
C PRO A 192 -29.45 -37.88 3.29
N THR A 193 -30.37 -38.15 4.19
CA THR A 193 -30.40 -39.33 5.07
C THR A 193 -30.57 -40.60 4.23
N PRO A 194 -29.70 -41.61 4.38
CA PRO A 194 -29.89 -42.87 3.64
C PRO A 194 -31.10 -43.66 4.19
N THR A 195 -32.06 -43.92 3.33
CA THR A 195 -33.22 -44.78 3.61
C THR A 195 -32.77 -46.23 3.77
N PRO A 196 -33.11 -46.95 4.85
CA PRO A 196 -32.79 -48.37 4.99
C PRO A 196 -33.64 -49.20 4.04
N LYS A 197 -33.00 -50.00 3.18
CA LYS A 197 -33.69 -51.04 2.38
C LYS A 197 -34.07 -52.20 3.29
N ILE A 198 -35.37 -52.37 3.51
CA ILE A 198 -35.93 -53.56 4.10
C ILE A 198 -35.96 -54.67 3.01
N SER A 199 -35.10 -55.67 3.18
CA SER A 199 -35.12 -56.90 2.38
C SER A 199 -36.09 -57.83 3.00
N ASN A 200 -37.28 -58.00 2.37
CA ASN A 200 -38.12 -59.17 2.57
C ASN A 200 -37.75 -60.21 1.52
N GLN A 201 -37.25 -61.34 1.96
CA GLN A 201 -37.30 -62.60 1.20
C GLN A 201 -38.11 -63.65 1.96
N PRO A 202 -38.89 -64.49 1.24
CA PRO A 202 -39.71 -65.59 1.77
C PRO A 202 -38.89 -66.77 2.19
#